data_d69058dc67ce48821e0ef211535b984b
#
_entry.id   d69058dc67ce48821e0ef211535b984b
#
_cell.length_a   1.000
_cell.length_b   1.000
_cell.length_c   1.000
_cell.angle_alpha   90.00
_cell.angle_beta   90.00
_cell.angle_gamma   90.00
#
_symmetry.space_group_name_H-M   'P 1'
#
loop_
_entity.id
_entity.type
_entity.pdbx_description
1 polymer ?
#
loop_
_entity_poly.entity_id
_entity_poly.type
_entity_poly.pdbx_seq_one_letter_code
_entity_poly.pdbx_strand_id
1 'polypeptide(L)'
;MNDYMRALHQRFFREPEYPDIQRELDAIYQALQENLPHRGQDRLLDLEDLEFELREEVSLAAFTAGFRLGLGIAGELEPYNFEDEEEERCQRRLEEFERRSLAQKGE
;
A
#
# COMPACT_ATOMS: atom_id res chain seq x y z
N MET A 1 -16.92 6.92 -0.88
CA MET A 1 -15.48 6.78 -0.59
C MET A 1 -15.00 5.33 -0.60
N ASN A 2 -15.68 4.45 0.15
CA ASN A 2 -15.26 3.04 0.21
C ASN A 2 -15.30 2.33 -1.15
N ASP A 3 -16.30 2.61 -1.97
CA ASP A 3 -16.42 2.01 -3.31
C ASP A 3 -15.31 2.47 -4.25
N TYR A 4 -14.93 3.75 -4.15
CA TYR A 4 -13.83 4.32 -4.93
C TYR A 4 -12.49 3.70 -4.51
N MET A 5 -12.25 3.58 -3.21
CA MET A 5 -11.04 2.96 -2.69
C MET A 5 -10.95 1.48 -3.06
N ARG A 6 -12.07 0.78 -3.02
CA ARG A 6 -12.15 -0.62 -3.45
C ARG A 6 -11.79 -0.78 -4.93
N ALA A 7 -12.30 0.11 -5.77
CA ALA A 7 -11.98 0.11 -7.21
C ALA A 7 -10.49 0.38 -7.46
N LEU A 8 -9.90 1.34 -6.76
CA LEU A 8 -8.47 1.62 -6.86
C LEU A 8 -7.63 0.45 -6.38
N HIS A 9 -8.02 -0.17 -5.27
CA HIS A 9 -7.35 -1.34 -4.73
C HIS A 9 -7.35 -2.49 -5.74
N GLN A 10 -8.49 -2.79 -6.33
CA GLN A 10 -8.61 -3.85 -7.33
C GLN A 10 -7.75 -3.59 -8.56
N ARG A 11 -7.64 -2.33 -8.96
CA ARG A 11 -6.91 -1.96 -10.18
C ARG A 11 -5.40 -1.89 -9.98
N PHE A 12 -4.94 -1.33 -8.87
CA PHE A 12 -3.53 -0.99 -8.69
C PHE A 12 -2.79 -1.85 -7.70
N PHE A 13 -3.49 -2.45 -6.75
CA PHE A 13 -2.84 -3.30 -5.77
C PHE A 13 -2.43 -4.63 -6.39
N ARG A 14 -1.21 -5.04 -6.08
CA ARG A 14 -0.70 -6.37 -6.43
C ARG A 14 -0.30 -7.06 -5.13
N GLU A 15 -0.95 -8.18 -4.83
CA GLU A 15 -0.62 -8.95 -3.64
C GLU A 15 0.80 -9.47 -3.77
N PRO A 16 1.67 -9.20 -2.77
CA PRO A 16 3.02 -9.75 -2.81
C PRO A 16 2.98 -11.28 -2.64
N GLU A 17 3.91 -11.95 -3.30
CA GLU A 17 4.03 -13.40 -3.24
C GLU A 17 5.07 -13.79 -2.21
N TYR A 18 4.72 -14.78 -1.38
CA TYR A 18 5.61 -15.36 -0.38
C TYR A 18 5.61 -16.87 -0.59
N PRO A 19 6.33 -17.37 -1.61
CA PRO A 19 6.21 -18.78 -2.02
C PRO A 19 6.60 -19.76 -0.95
N ASP A 20 7.58 -19.46 -0.09
CA ASP A 20 8.01 -20.36 0.97
C ASP A 20 6.93 -20.52 2.05
N ILE A 21 6.36 -19.38 2.49
CA ILE A 21 5.27 -19.38 3.47
C ILE A 21 4.04 -20.06 2.87
N GLN A 22 3.74 -19.78 1.62
CA GLN A 22 2.58 -20.36 0.93
C GLN A 22 2.71 -21.88 0.85
N ARG A 23 3.90 -22.39 0.56
CA ARG A 23 4.16 -23.84 0.53
C ARG A 23 3.97 -24.48 1.89
N GLU A 24 4.42 -23.83 2.95
CA GLU A 24 4.22 -24.33 4.31
C GLU A 24 2.75 -24.36 4.67
N LEU A 25 2.01 -23.29 4.34
CA LEU A 25 0.56 -23.24 4.57
C LEU A 25 -0.17 -24.35 3.82
N ASP A 26 0.15 -24.52 2.54
CA ASP A 26 -0.48 -25.56 1.70
C ASP A 26 -0.20 -26.94 2.24
N ALA A 27 1.02 -27.21 2.71
CA ALA A 27 1.38 -28.50 3.31
C ALA A 27 0.59 -28.77 4.59
N ILE A 28 0.42 -27.76 5.45
CA ILE A 28 -0.35 -27.88 6.69
C ILE A 28 -1.83 -28.11 6.38
N TYR A 29 -2.40 -27.35 5.45
CA TYR A 29 -3.79 -27.52 5.03
C TYR A 29 -4.03 -28.91 4.46
N GLN A 30 -3.13 -29.40 3.62
CA GLN A 30 -3.23 -30.73 3.04
C GLN A 30 -3.18 -31.82 4.12
N ALA A 31 -2.25 -31.69 5.07
CA ALA A 31 -2.14 -32.63 6.18
C ALA A 31 -3.40 -32.65 7.05
N LEU A 32 -3.97 -31.47 7.31
CA LEU A 32 -5.22 -31.35 8.06
C LEU A 32 -6.39 -31.98 7.31
N GLN A 33 -6.49 -31.74 6.01
CA GLN A 33 -7.57 -32.31 5.18
C GLN A 33 -7.51 -33.84 5.19
N GLU A 34 -6.32 -34.43 5.10
CA GLU A 34 -6.14 -35.87 5.07
C GLU A 34 -6.49 -36.53 6.40
N ASN A 35 -6.30 -35.82 7.52
CA ASN A 35 -6.45 -36.39 8.86
C ASN A 35 -7.77 -36.03 9.54
N LEU A 36 -8.56 -35.11 8.98
CA LEU A 36 -9.82 -34.69 9.57
C LEU A 36 -10.99 -35.52 9.06
N PRO A 37 -11.98 -35.82 9.93
CA PRO A 37 -13.23 -36.39 9.47
C PRO A 37 -13.98 -35.39 8.58
N HIS A 38 -14.98 -35.85 7.84
CA HIS A 38 -15.71 -35.04 6.87
C HIS A 38 -16.23 -33.72 7.44
N ARG A 39 -16.76 -33.74 8.66
CA ARG A 39 -17.23 -32.51 9.35
C ARG A 39 -16.08 -31.53 9.60
N GLY A 40 -14.91 -32.04 9.97
CA GLY A 40 -13.72 -31.23 10.17
C GLY A 40 -13.18 -30.64 8.87
N GLN A 41 -13.30 -31.36 7.76
CA GLN A 41 -12.91 -30.87 6.44
C GLN A 41 -13.80 -29.69 6.01
N ASP A 42 -15.10 -29.77 6.26
CA ASP A 42 -16.02 -28.65 5.98
C ASP A 42 -15.66 -27.41 6.80
N ARG A 43 -15.32 -27.62 8.07
CA ARG A 43 -14.88 -26.52 8.95
C ARG A 43 -13.57 -25.91 8.46
N LEU A 44 -12.66 -26.71 7.95
CA LEU A 44 -11.40 -26.23 7.39
C LEU A 44 -11.64 -25.37 6.15
N LEU A 45 -12.57 -25.78 5.29
CA LEU A 45 -12.96 -24.98 4.12
C LEU A 45 -13.57 -23.64 4.53
N ASP A 46 -14.43 -23.64 5.54
CA ASP A 46 -14.99 -22.40 6.10
C ASP A 46 -13.89 -21.49 6.62
N LEU A 47 -12.90 -22.04 7.29
CA LEU A 47 -11.75 -21.28 7.79
C LEU A 47 -10.95 -20.66 6.65
N GLU A 48 -10.69 -21.42 5.59
CA GLU A 48 -9.98 -20.88 4.41
C GLU A 48 -10.73 -19.72 3.78
N ASP A 49 -12.05 -19.86 3.62
CA ASP A 49 -12.89 -18.83 3.03
C ASP A 49 -12.90 -17.55 3.89
N LEU A 50 -13.01 -17.71 5.20
CA LEU A 50 -13.00 -16.58 6.13
C LEU A 50 -11.62 -15.91 6.19
N GLU A 51 -10.55 -16.67 6.16
CA GLU A 51 -9.20 -16.12 6.11
C GLU A 51 -8.96 -15.32 4.82
N PHE A 52 -9.44 -15.83 3.69
CA PHE A 52 -9.37 -15.11 2.42
C PHE A 52 -10.12 -13.79 2.51
N GLU A 53 -11.35 -13.82 3.01
CA GLU A 53 -12.18 -12.64 3.18
C GLU A 53 -11.52 -11.61 4.12
N LEU A 54 -10.98 -12.09 5.24
CA LEU A 54 -10.25 -11.24 6.19
C LEU A 54 -9.02 -10.59 5.53
N ARG A 55 -8.26 -11.36 4.78
CA ARG A 55 -7.07 -10.87 4.08
C ARG A 55 -7.44 -9.77 3.07
N GLU A 56 -8.52 -9.96 2.33
CA GLU A 56 -9.02 -8.95 1.39
C GLU A 56 -9.41 -7.66 2.10
N GLU A 57 -10.12 -7.76 3.22
CA GLU A 57 -10.55 -6.60 3.99
C GLU A 57 -9.38 -5.88 4.64
N VAL A 58 -8.42 -6.61 5.20
CA VAL A 58 -7.20 -6.04 5.80
C VAL A 58 -6.37 -5.35 4.72
N SER A 59 -6.21 -5.98 3.57
CA SER A 59 -5.47 -5.42 2.44
C SER A 59 -6.11 -4.11 1.96
N LEU A 60 -7.43 -4.09 1.82
CA LEU A 60 -8.17 -2.88 1.43
C LEU A 60 -8.01 -1.77 2.47
N ALA A 61 -8.11 -2.09 3.75
CA ALA A 61 -7.94 -1.12 4.83
C ALA A 61 -6.53 -0.54 4.85
N ALA A 62 -5.51 -1.37 4.69
CA ALA A 62 -4.12 -0.93 4.63
C ALA A 62 -3.85 -0.05 3.40
N PHE A 63 -4.37 -0.44 2.25
CA PHE A 63 -4.27 0.34 1.01
C PHE A 63 -4.93 1.72 1.18
N THR A 64 -6.13 1.75 1.77
CA THR A 64 -6.87 2.98 2.03
C THR A 64 -6.09 3.90 2.97
N ALA A 65 -5.55 3.34 4.06
CA ALA A 65 -4.76 4.11 5.02
C ALA A 65 -3.50 4.70 4.37
N GLY A 66 -2.80 3.90 3.56
CA GLY A 66 -1.62 4.36 2.83
C GLY A 66 -1.94 5.45 1.83
N PHE A 67 -3.05 5.30 1.09
CA PHE A 67 -3.51 6.31 0.14
C PHE A 67 -3.84 7.63 0.83
N ARG A 68 -4.56 7.57 1.94
CA ARG A 68 -4.90 8.77 2.74
C ARG A 68 -3.66 9.45 3.29
N LEU A 69 -2.71 8.65 3.78
CA LEU A 69 -1.43 9.17 4.26
C LEU A 69 -0.68 9.87 3.13
N GLY A 70 -0.63 9.25 1.95
CA GLY A 70 0.02 9.82 0.78
C GLY A 70 -0.60 11.16 0.37
N LEU A 71 -1.94 11.25 0.35
CA LEU A 71 -2.66 12.49 0.08
C LEU A 71 -2.36 13.57 1.11
N GLY A 72 -2.28 13.19 2.39
CA GLY A 72 -1.94 14.13 3.46
C GLY A 72 -0.55 14.71 3.28
N ILE A 73 0.43 13.86 2.97
CA ILE A 73 1.80 14.29 2.69
C ILE A 73 1.85 15.19 1.47
N ALA A 74 1.17 14.81 0.38
CA ALA A 74 1.11 15.60 -0.83
C ALA A 74 0.50 16.99 -0.57
N GLY A 75 -0.55 17.06 0.25
CA GLY A 75 -1.18 18.32 0.64
C GLY A 75 -0.25 19.24 1.43
N GLU A 76 0.59 18.66 2.29
CA GLU A 76 1.59 19.43 3.04
C GLU A 76 2.71 19.97 2.14
N LEU A 77 2.96 19.31 1.02
CA LEU A 77 3.97 19.73 0.06
C LEU A 77 3.45 20.76 -0.95
N GLU A 78 2.17 21.14 -0.87
CA GLU A 78 1.66 22.21 -1.73
C GLU A 78 2.41 23.51 -1.47
N PRO A 79 2.62 24.33 -2.50
CA PRO A 79 1.98 24.30 -3.82
C PRO A 79 2.70 23.46 -4.89
N TYR A 80 3.38 22.43 -4.53
CA TYR A 80 4.12 21.62 -5.49
C TYR A 80 3.19 20.82 -6.39
N ASN A 81 3.41 20.94 -7.68
CA ASN A 81 2.77 20.12 -8.66
C ASN A 81 3.77 19.01 -9.07
N PHE A 82 3.41 17.75 -8.87
CA PHE A 82 4.31 16.64 -9.20
C PHE A 82 4.62 16.58 -10.70
N GLU A 83 3.77 17.10 -11.55
CA GLU A 83 4.00 17.15 -13.00
C GLU A 83 5.11 18.13 -13.35
N ASP A 84 5.25 19.21 -12.60
CA ASP A 84 6.25 20.26 -12.81
C ASP A 84 7.37 20.18 -11.78
N GLU A 85 7.49 19.06 -11.09
CA GLU A 85 8.40 18.91 -9.96
C GLU A 85 9.85 19.26 -10.27
N GLU A 86 10.34 18.84 -11.44
CA GLU A 86 11.72 19.12 -11.86
C GLU A 86 11.95 20.62 -12.13
N GLU A 87 11.02 21.27 -12.82
CA GLU A 87 11.09 22.70 -13.08
C GLU A 87 11.07 23.50 -11.80
N GLU A 88 10.15 23.16 -10.91
CA GLU A 88 10.04 23.81 -9.61
C GLU A 88 11.26 23.62 -8.72
N ARG A 89 11.83 22.42 -8.74
CA ARG A 89 13.09 22.16 -8.03
C ARG A 89 14.23 23.00 -8.54
N CYS A 90 14.37 23.11 -9.85
CA CYS A 90 15.40 23.93 -10.46
C CYS A 90 15.22 25.41 -10.12
N GLN A 91 14.00 25.89 -10.22
CA GLN A 91 13.68 27.29 -9.90
C GLN A 91 13.95 27.62 -8.45
N ARG A 92 13.63 26.71 -7.54
CA ARG A 92 13.91 26.88 -6.12
C ARG A 92 15.39 26.90 -5.79
N ARG A 93 16.14 26.02 -6.42
CA ARG A 93 17.60 26.01 -6.24
C ARG A 93 18.19 27.33 -6.70
N LEU A 94 17.70 27.88 -7.80
CA LEU A 94 18.11 29.19 -8.28
C LEU A 94 17.75 30.31 -7.31
N GLU A 95 16.51 30.31 -6.80
CA GLU A 95 16.05 31.30 -5.83
C GLU A 95 16.83 31.23 -4.51
N GLU A 96 17.09 30.04 -4.03
CA GLU A 96 17.93 29.85 -2.84
C GLU A 96 19.35 30.32 -3.08
N PHE A 97 19.90 30.02 -4.23
CA PHE A 97 21.25 30.46 -4.60
C PHE A 97 21.32 31.99 -4.67
N GLU A 98 20.35 32.63 -5.29
CA GLU A 98 20.25 34.09 -5.38
C GLU A 98 20.12 34.71 -3.99
N ARG A 99 19.29 34.16 -3.13
CA ARG A 99 19.13 34.62 -1.75
C ARG A 99 20.44 34.53 -0.96
N ARG A 100 21.14 33.42 -1.10
CA ARG A 100 22.43 33.21 -0.42
C ARG A 100 23.50 34.19 -0.93
N SER A 101 23.52 34.41 -2.25
CA SER A 101 24.43 35.37 -2.86
C SER A 101 24.19 36.79 -2.38
N LEU A 102 22.93 37.21 -2.30
CA LEU A 102 22.53 38.53 -1.81
C LEU A 102 22.86 38.70 -0.32
N ALA A 103 22.61 37.66 0.49
CA ALA A 103 22.91 37.68 1.90
C ALA A 103 24.42 37.81 2.14
N GLN A 104 25.26 37.13 1.37
CA GLN A 104 26.72 37.24 1.45
C GLN A 104 27.24 38.58 0.98
N LYS A 105 26.63 39.17 -0.02
CA LYS A 105 27.00 40.51 -0.53
C LYS A 105 26.52 41.64 0.39
N GLY A 106 25.46 41.41 1.15
CA GLY A 106 24.91 42.37 2.09
C GLY A 106 25.65 42.52 3.39
N GLU A 107 26.57 41.63 3.63
CA GLU A 107 27.47 41.70 4.80
C GLU A 107 28.73 42.47 4.42
#